data_6bf4bb34a7af846e276d46449132907a
#
_entry.id   6bf4bb34a7af846e276d46449132907a
#
_cell.length_a   1.000
_cell.length_b   1.000
_cell.length_c   1.000
_cell.angle_alpha   90.00
_cell.angle_beta   90.00
_cell.angle_gamma   90.00
#
_symmetry.space_group_name_H-M   'P 1'
#
loop_
_entity.id
_entity.type
_entity.pdbx_description
1 polymer ?
#
loop_
_entity_poly.entity_id
_entity_poly.type
_entity_poly.pdbx_seq_one_letter_code
_entity_poly.pdbx_strand_id
1 'polypeptide(L)'
;YFSSAASDVYKRQPLISDPLLFDYTEHLIYRLSEYSQVANRSFNILLIDDSSLNAFAAPGGIIGVNGGLFLHADNEGQFSSVLAHELAHLSQRHFARNVLKSKDSNLSSALVMVSSIAIALISNNPNAIAVGPAIMQQQNLRYSRLFEKEADRVGFINLVNAGYNPNSMGEMFENMNDLRRLSGDLPPEFLLTHPLSSSRISDAFNAAENISEEGTKQDSLEFSLMKARLEIY
;
A
#
# COMPACT_ATOMS: atom_id res chain seq x y z
N TYR A 1 4.35 -41.33 3.43
CA TYR A 1 4.21 -40.52 2.22
C TYR A 1 3.25 -39.38 2.53
N PHE A 2 3.72 -38.27 3.09
CA PHE A 2 3.01 -37.02 3.03
C PHE A 2 3.58 -36.23 1.84
N SER A 3 2.71 -36.03 0.88
CA SER A 3 2.90 -35.51 -0.45
C SER A 3 3.66 -34.18 -0.48
N SER A 4 4.60 -34.08 -1.42
CA SER A 4 5.34 -32.89 -1.86
C SER A 4 4.48 -31.71 -2.31
N ALA A 5 3.15 -31.80 -2.25
CA ALA A 5 2.23 -30.73 -2.63
C ALA A 5 2.13 -29.58 -1.60
N ALA A 6 2.57 -29.78 -0.36
CA ALA A 6 2.57 -28.71 0.64
C ALA A 6 3.80 -27.79 0.55
N SER A 7 4.87 -28.23 -0.13
CA SER A 7 6.09 -27.44 -0.31
C SER A 7 6.01 -26.45 -1.50
N ASP A 8 5.09 -26.66 -2.44
CA ASP A 8 4.95 -25.82 -3.64
C ASP A 8 4.05 -24.59 -3.43
N VAL A 9 3.37 -24.48 -2.30
CA VAL A 9 2.48 -23.35 -1.98
C VAL A 9 3.24 -22.11 -1.51
N TYR A 10 4.50 -22.23 -1.16
CA TYR A 10 5.36 -21.09 -0.79
C TYR A 10 6.17 -20.60 -1.99
N LYS A 11 5.50 -20.27 -3.10
CA LYS A 11 6.14 -19.48 -4.14
C LYS A 11 6.56 -18.15 -3.50
N ARG A 12 7.88 -17.92 -3.41
CA ARG A 12 8.44 -16.62 -3.09
C ARG A 12 7.82 -15.65 -4.10
N GLN A 13 7.13 -14.63 -3.64
CA GLN A 13 6.73 -13.56 -4.56
C GLN A 13 8.02 -12.93 -5.06
N PRO A 14 8.28 -12.94 -6.36
CA PRO A 14 9.48 -12.34 -6.91
C PRO A 14 9.45 -10.83 -6.65
N LEU A 15 10.61 -10.25 -6.37
CA LEU A 15 10.75 -8.81 -6.28
C LEU A 15 11.12 -8.27 -7.67
N ILE A 16 10.56 -7.14 -8.03
CA ILE A 16 10.97 -6.39 -9.20
C ILE A 16 12.36 -5.85 -8.92
N SER A 17 13.34 -6.27 -9.73
CA SER A 17 14.74 -5.87 -9.59
C SER A 17 15.13 -4.70 -10.49
N ASP A 18 14.15 -3.99 -11.06
CA ASP A 18 14.37 -2.85 -11.93
C ASP A 18 14.75 -1.59 -11.13
N PRO A 19 15.98 -1.05 -11.30
CA PRO A 19 16.45 0.07 -10.51
C PRO A 19 15.64 1.35 -10.74
N LEU A 20 15.16 1.61 -11.96
CA LEU A 20 14.40 2.83 -12.26
C LEU A 20 13.03 2.82 -11.61
N LEU A 21 12.35 1.67 -11.64
CA LEU A 21 11.07 1.49 -10.94
C LEU A 21 11.25 1.63 -9.43
N PHE A 22 12.34 1.08 -8.89
CA PHE A 22 12.67 1.19 -7.48
C PHE A 22 12.95 2.63 -7.07
N ASP A 23 13.87 3.31 -7.75
CA ASP A 23 14.25 4.70 -7.46
C ASP A 23 13.06 5.65 -7.58
N TYR A 24 12.22 5.45 -8.58
CA TYR A 24 10.99 6.22 -8.74
C TYR A 24 10.03 6.03 -7.56
N THR A 25 9.76 4.78 -7.17
CA THR A 25 8.86 4.46 -6.05
C THR A 25 9.42 5.00 -4.73
N GLU A 26 10.71 4.82 -4.50
CA GLU A 26 11.41 5.35 -3.34
C GLU A 26 11.28 6.87 -3.26
N HIS A 27 11.53 7.57 -4.36
CA HIS A 27 11.42 9.03 -4.43
C HIS A 27 10.01 9.53 -4.08
N LEU A 28 8.97 8.86 -4.59
CA LEU A 28 7.58 9.20 -4.26
C LEU A 28 7.27 8.99 -2.78
N ILE A 29 7.69 7.86 -2.22
CA ILE A 29 7.46 7.55 -0.80
C ILE A 29 8.15 8.59 0.08
N TYR A 30 9.41 8.92 -0.19
CA TYR A 30 10.13 9.93 0.58
C TYR A 30 9.48 11.30 0.45
N ARG A 31 9.09 11.73 -0.75
CA ARG A 31 8.40 13.00 -0.98
C ARG A 31 7.07 13.09 -0.22
N LEU A 32 6.23 12.06 -0.27
CA LEU A 32 4.99 12.01 0.50
C LEU A 32 5.25 12.00 2.01
N SER A 33 6.34 11.35 2.43
CA SER A 33 6.69 11.25 3.85
C SER A 33 7.10 12.61 4.46
N GLU A 34 7.57 13.56 3.65
CA GLU A 34 7.90 14.93 4.11
C GLU A 34 6.69 15.65 4.71
N TYR A 35 5.51 15.36 4.19
CA TYR A 35 4.24 15.94 4.63
C TYR A 35 3.49 15.03 5.60
N SER A 36 4.01 13.82 5.84
CA SER A 36 3.40 12.86 6.77
C SER A 36 3.88 13.08 8.19
N GLN A 37 3.13 12.52 9.15
CA GLN A 37 3.51 12.52 10.58
C GLN A 37 4.36 11.30 10.96
N VAL A 38 5.03 10.66 10.02
CA VAL A 38 5.92 9.53 10.28
C VAL A 38 7.17 10.01 11.02
N ALA A 39 7.36 9.49 12.23
CA ALA A 39 8.47 9.94 13.11
C ALA A 39 9.84 9.46 12.61
N ASN A 40 9.93 8.25 12.08
CA ASN A 40 11.15 7.68 11.51
C ASN A 40 10.93 7.39 10.02
N ARG A 41 11.69 8.06 9.17
CA ARG A 41 11.63 7.94 7.71
C ARG A 41 12.65 6.96 7.15
N SER A 42 13.16 6.03 7.97
CA SER A 42 13.95 4.91 7.45
C SER A 42 13.01 3.85 6.90
N PHE A 43 12.78 3.87 5.59
CA PHE A 43 11.89 2.92 4.94
C PHE A 43 12.65 1.74 4.34
N ASN A 44 12.05 0.55 4.43
CA ASN A 44 12.43 -0.65 3.71
C ASN A 44 11.37 -0.89 2.63
N ILE A 45 11.67 -0.51 1.41
CA ILE A 45 10.73 -0.56 0.29
C ILE A 45 10.87 -1.90 -0.42
N LEU A 46 9.74 -2.56 -0.66
CA LEU A 46 9.62 -3.80 -1.40
C LEU A 46 8.77 -3.55 -2.63
N LEU A 47 9.36 -3.67 -3.80
CA LEU A 47 8.63 -3.63 -5.05
C LEU A 47 8.36 -5.07 -5.48
N ILE A 48 7.07 -5.47 -5.49
CA ILE A 48 6.65 -6.87 -5.61
C ILE A 48 6.16 -7.12 -7.04
N ASP A 49 6.67 -8.17 -7.67
CA ASP A 49 6.23 -8.62 -8.99
C ASP A 49 4.91 -9.40 -8.86
N ASP A 50 3.84 -8.62 -8.68
CA ASP A 50 2.47 -9.11 -8.60
C ASP A 50 1.56 -8.10 -9.31
N SER A 51 0.72 -8.60 -10.21
CA SER A 51 -0.20 -7.78 -11.01
C SER A 51 -1.47 -7.36 -10.26
N SER A 52 -1.66 -7.83 -9.03
CA SER A 52 -2.78 -7.39 -8.20
C SER A 52 -2.61 -5.96 -7.72
N LEU A 53 -3.70 -5.19 -7.68
CA LEU A 53 -3.71 -3.87 -7.07
C LEU A 53 -3.55 -4.03 -5.57
N ASN A 54 -2.34 -3.75 -5.06
CA ASN A 54 -2.03 -3.82 -3.63
C ASN A 54 -0.85 -2.93 -3.26
N ALA A 55 -0.88 -2.42 -2.03
CA ALA A 55 0.23 -1.84 -1.32
C ALA A 55 0.01 -2.02 0.19
N PHE A 56 1.06 -1.93 0.97
CA PHE A 56 0.92 -2.05 2.42
C PHE A 56 2.05 -1.34 3.17
N ALA A 57 1.76 -0.91 4.39
CA ALA A 57 2.76 -0.48 5.34
C ALA A 57 2.76 -1.36 6.59
N ALA A 58 3.95 -1.73 7.06
CA ALA A 58 4.12 -2.57 8.25
C ALA A 58 5.08 -1.93 9.25
N PRO A 59 5.00 -2.32 10.54
CA PRO A 59 5.92 -1.84 11.56
C PRO A 59 7.39 -2.02 11.18
N GLY A 60 8.23 -1.06 11.60
CA GLY A 60 9.65 -1.04 11.20
C GLY A 60 9.92 -0.27 9.92
N GLY A 61 8.92 0.46 9.40
CA GLY A 61 9.07 1.26 8.18
C GLY A 61 9.04 0.44 6.89
N ILE A 62 8.47 -0.75 6.92
CA ILE A 62 8.34 -1.59 5.73
C ILE A 62 7.18 -1.05 4.89
N ILE A 63 7.41 -0.82 3.60
CA ILE A 63 6.40 -0.44 2.63
C ILE A 63 6.50 -1.39 1.45
N GLY A 64 5.44 -2.16 1.21
CA GLY A 64 5.32 -3.03 0.04
C GLY A 64 4.44 -2.40 -1.02
N VAL A 65 4.85 -2.50 -2.27
CA VAL A 65 4.11 -1.98 -3.43
C VAL A 65 4.10 -3.05 -4.51
N ASN A 66 2.93 -3.53 -4.87
CA ASN A 66 2.79 -4.46 -5.99
C ASN A 66 2.89 -3.69 -7.31
N GLY A 67 3.50 -4.32 -8.33
CA GLY A 67 3.51 -3.78 -9.68
C GLY A 67 2.12 -3.46 -10.21
N GLY A 68 1.12 -4.24 -9.81
CA GLY A 68 -0.28 -4.00 -10.15
C GLY A 68 -0.82 -2.64 -9.72
N LEU A 69 -0.27 -2.00 -8.68
CA LEU A 69 -0.68 -0.64 -8.33
C LEU A 69 -0.35 0.36 -9.45
N PHE A 70 0.83 0.23 -10.10
CA PHE A 70 1.18 1.04 -11.28
C PHE A 70 0.20 0.79 -12.44
N LEU A 71 -0.13 -0.48 -12.68
CA LEU A 71 -0.96 -0.87 -13.82
C LEU A 71 -2.38 -0.35 -13.68
N HIS A 72 -2.91 -0.34 -12.46
CA HIS A 72 -4.30 0.02 -12.17
C HIS A 72 -4.51 1.49 -11.82
N ALA A 73 -3.48 2.24 -11.43
CA ALA A 73 -3.60 3.69 -11.27
C ALA A 73 -3.57 4.37 -12.65
N ASP A 74 -4.49 5.30 -12.89
CA ASP A 74 -4.56 6.02 -14.16
C ASP A 74 -3.46 7.08 -14.29
N ASN A 75 -3.06 7.65 -13.14
CA ASN A 75 -2.08 8.73 -13.06
C ASN A 75 -1.26 8.69 -11.77
N GLU A 76 -0.20 9.52 -11.69
CA GLU A 76 0.68 9.62 -10.51
C GLU A 76 -0.08 10.03 -9.24
N GLY A 77 -1.10 10.87 -9.37
CA GLY A 77 -1.92 11.32 -8.24
C GLY A 77 -2.68 10.16 -7.60
N GLN A 78 -3.32 9.30 -8.41
CA GLN A 78 -4.01 8.10 -7.93
C GLN A 78 -3.02 7.12 -7.27
N PHE A 79 -1.89 6.86 -7.91
CA PHE A 79 -0.82 6.01 -7.34
C PHE A 79 -0.33 6.55 -5.99
N SER A 80 -0.03 7.85 -5.93
CA SER A 80 0.44 8.53 -4.73
C SER A 80 -0.61 8.56 -3.61
N SER A 81 -1.91 8.56 -3.94
CA SER A 81 -2.98 8.55 -2.95
C SER A 81 -2.98 7.27 -2.11
N VAL A 82 -2.69 6.13 -2.73
CA VAL A 82 -2.55 4.84 -2.03
C VAL A 82 -1.33 4.86 -1.12
N LEU A 83 -0.18 5.35 -1.61
CA LEU A 83 1.02 5.45 -0.78
C LEU A 83 0.84 6.42 0.39
N ALA A 84 0.11 7.53 0.20
CA ALA A 84 -0.20 8.48 1.27
C ALA A 84 -1.12 7.86 2.33
N HIS A 85 -2.07 7.01 1.92
CA HIS A 85 -2.92 6.22 2.81
C HIS A 85 -2.10 5.22 3.65
N GLU A 86 -1.16 4.50 3.03
CA GLU A 86 -0.27 3.57 3.73
C GLU A 86 0.66 4.30 4.73
N LEU A 87 1.22 5.44 4.33
CA LEU A 87 1.99 6.28 5.24
C LEU A 87 1.15 6.82 6.41
N ALA A 88 -0.15 7.06 6.21
CA ALA A 88 -1.06 7.43 7.28
C ALA A 88 -1.27 6.26 8.26
N HIS A 89 -1.45 5.03 7.78
CA HIS A 89 -1.50 3.85 8.65
C HIS A 89 -0.24 3.71 9.52
N LEU A 90 0.92 3.98 8.94
CA LEU A 90 2.21 3.92 9.65
C LEU A 90 2.32 5.03 10.70
N SER A 91 2.04 6.29 10.31
CA SER A 91 2.14 7.46 11.19
C SER A 91 1.16 7.40 12.36
N GLN A 92 -0.07 6.93 12.13
CA GLN A 92 -1.11 6.76 13.15
C GLN A 92 -0.96 5.45 13.95
N ARG A 93 0.06 4.64 13.65
CA ARG A 93 0.36 3.37 14.33
C ARG A 93 -0.83 2.41 14.36
N HIS A 94 -1.61 2.34 13.26
CA HIS A 94 -2.84 1.56 13.20
C HIS A 94 -2.61 0.08 13.46
N PHE A 95 -1.49 -0.46 12.97
CA PHE A 95 -1.10 -1.84 13.25
C PHE A 95 -0.99 -2.10 14.76
N ALA A 96 -0.19 -1.30 15.47
CA ALA A 96 0.03 -1.47 16.91
C ALA A 96 -1.27 -1.27 17.70
N ARG A 97 -2.09 -0.28 17.32
CA ARG A 97 -3.40 -0.02 17.92
C ARG A 97 -4.39 -1.16 17.69
N ASN A 98 -4.34 -1.81 16.52
CA ASN A 98 -5.16 -2.97 16.20
C ASN A 98 -4.77 -4.18 17.04
N VAL A 99 -3.47 -4.43 17.17
CA VAL A 99 -2.92 -5.50 18.02
C VAL A 99 -3.35 -5.32 19.48
N LEU A 100 -3.24 -4.12 20.03
CA LEU A 100 -3.63 -3.84 21.41
C LEU A 100 -5.14 -3.99 21.67
N LYS A 101 -5.98 -3.82 20.64
CA LYS A 101 -7.44 -4.02 20.76
C LYS A 101 -7.85 -5.49 20.64
N SER A 102 -7.04 -6.31 19.99
CA SER A 102 -7.33 -7.73 19.84
C SER A 102 -6.94 -8.46 21.13
N LYS A 103 -7.91 -9.14 21.73
CA LYS A 103 -7.67 -10.01 22.89
C LYS A 103 -7.22 -11.42 22.49
N ASP A 104 -7.10 -11.70 21.20
CA ASP A 104 -6.75 -13.03 20.68
C ASP A 104 -5.25 -13.27 20.66
N SER A 105 -4.83 -14.39 21.25
CA SER A 105 -3.45 -14.86 21.31
C SER A 105 -2.81 -15.09 19.92
N ASN A 106 -3.62 -15.24 18.87
CA ASN A 106 -3.16 -15.42 17.50
C ASN A 106 -2.52 -14.15 16.91
N LEU A 107 -2.84 -12.99 17.44
CA LEU A 107 -2.27 -11.72 16.97
C LEU A 107 -0.85 -11.49 17.47
N SER A 108 -0.46 -12.12 18.59
CA SER A 108 0.92 -12.13 19.06
C SER A 108 1.84 -12.80 18.05
N SER A 109 1.33 -13.82 17.34
CA SER A 109 2.06 -14.53 16.28
C SER A 109 2.27 -13.63 15.04
N ALA A 110 1.32 -12.75 14.73
CA ALA A 110 1.43 -11.76 13.65
C ALA A 110 2.52 -10.73 13.94
N LEU A 111 2.63 -10.26 15.18
CA LEU A 111 3.71 -9.37 15.61
C LEU A 111 5.09 -10.00 15.47
N VAL A 112 5.22 -11.26 15.87
CA VAL A 112 6.47 -12.01 15.74
C VAL A 112 6.84 -12.20 14.26
N MET A 113 5.87 -12.46 13.39
CA MET A 113 6.13 -12.62 11.95
C MET A 113 6.55 -11.31 11.28
N VAL A 114 5.86 -10.20 11.54
CA VAL A 114 6.24 -8.90 10.96
C VAL A 114 7.61 -8.45 11.46
N SER A 115 7.93 -8.69 12.74
CA SER A 115 9.27 -8.42 13.26
C SER A 115 10.33 -9.33 12.66
N SER A 116 10.02 -10.56 12.34
CA SER A 116 10.96 -11.49 11.69
C SER A 116 11.27 -11.11 10.25
N ILE A 117 10.32 -10.49 9.52
CA ILE A 117 10.54 -9.94 8.19
C ILE A 117 11.44 -8.71 8.27
N ALA A 118 11.17 -7.81 9.21
CA ALA A 118 12.01 -6.64 9.43
C ALA A 118 13.46 -7.05 9.71
N ILE A 119 13.67 -8.09 10.54
CA ILE A 119 14.98 -8.63 10.84
C ILE A 119 15.62 -9.27 9.60
N ALA A 120 14.86 -10.01 8.79
CA ALA A 120 15.35 -10.64 7.58
C ALA A 120 15.80 -9.63 6.53
N LEU A 121 15.06 -8.53 6.36
CA LEU A 121 15.43 -7.42 5.48
C LEU A 121 16.67 -6.68 5.96
N ILE A 122 16.79 -6.43 7.26
CA ILE A 122 17.95 -5.74 7.86
C ILE A 122 19.20 -6.62 7.78
N SER A 123 19.08 -7.95 7.85
CA SER A 123 20.20 -8.87 7.81
C SER A 123 20.82 -9.06 6.42
N ASN A 124 20.28 -8.40 5.39
CA ASN A 124 20.72 -8.49 3.99
C ASN A 124 20.88 -9.94 3.46
N ASN A 125 20.05 -10.85 3.98
CA ASN A 125 20.05 -12.24 3.59
C ASN A 125 18.86 -12.54 2.67
N PRO A 126 19.06 -12.60 1.34
CA PRO A 126 17.98 -12.83 0.37
C PRO A 126 17.25 -14.17 0.58
N ASN A 127 17.86 -15.11 1.30
CA ASN A 127 17.23 -16.38 1.64
C ASN A 127 16.34 -16.32 2.89
N ALA A 128 16.40 -15.23 3.65
CA ALA A 128 15.59 -15.03 4.86
C ALA A 128 14.23 -14.39 4.55
N ILE A 129 14.00 -13.92 3.34
CA ILE A 129 12.75 -13.28 2.93
C ILE A 129 11.72 -14.36 2.60
N ALA A 130 11.11 -14.92 3.62
CA ALA A 130 9.82 -15.59 3.48
C ALA A 130 8.73 -14.48 3.41
N VAL A 131 8.73 -13.70 2.32
CA VAL A 131 7.78 -12.60 2.13
C VAL A 131 6.34 -13.12 2.06
N GLY A 132 6.16 -14.31 1.47
CA GLY A 132 4.85 -14.93 1.31
C GLY A 132 4.03 -15.07 2.60
N PRO A 133 4.55 -15.62 3.70
CA PRO A 133 3.80 -15.75 4.95
C PRO A 133 3.39 -14.40 5.55
N ALA A 134 4.20 -13.35 5.37
CA ALA A 134 3.89 -12.03 5.89
C ALA A 134 2.78 -11.34 5.12
N ILE A 135 2.78 -11.44 3.80
CA ILE A 135 1.73 -10.91 2.93
C ILE A 135 0.42 -11.65 3.19
N MET A 136 0.44 -12.99 3.28
CA MET A 136 -0.76 -13.76 3.63
C MET A 136 -1.30 -13.41 5.03
N GLN A 137 -0.43 -13.11 5.99
CA GLN A 137 -0.86 -12.68 7.33
C GLN A 137 -1.42 -11.27 7.32
N GLN A 138 -0.94 -10.39 6.46
CA GLN A 138 -1.48 -9.04 6.29
C GLN A 138 -2.91 -9.07 5.72
N GLN A 139 -3.23 -9.99 4.82
CA GLN A 139 -4.59 -10.20 4.33
C GLN A 139 -5.59 -10.55 5.45
N ASN A 140 -5.10 -11.08 6.58
CA ASN A 140 -5.93 -11.34 7.76
C ASN A 140 -6.06 -10.12 8.70
N LEU A 141 -5.31 -9.04 8.45
CA LEU A 141 -5.36 -7.81 9.25
C LEU A 141 -6.37 -6.84 8.65
N ARG A 142 -7.67 -7.08 8.89
CA ARG A 142 -8.68 -6.07 8.59
C ARG A 142 -8.58 -4.92 9.56
N TYR A 143 -8.26 -3.75 9.05
CA TYR A 143 -8.37 -2.53 9.83
C TYR A 143 -9.83 -2.17 10.12
N SER A 144 -10.06 -1.58 11.28
CA SER A 144 -11.41 -1.13 11.61
C SER A 144 -11.80 0.03 10.69
N ARG A 145 -13.11 0.18 10.41
CA ARG A 145 -13.64 1.30 9.61
C ARG A 145 -13.20 2.68 10.12
N LEU A 146 -12.94 2.79 11.43
CA LEU A 146 -12.45 4.03 12.03
C LEU A 146 -10.99 4.30 11.64
N PHE A 147 -10.15 3.26 11.60
CA PHE A 147 -8.76 3.39 11.17
C PHE A 147 -8.66 3.72 9.68
N GLU A 148 -9.55 3.14 8.86
CA GLU A 148 -9.63 3.49 7.44
C GLU A 148 -9.98 4.97 7.25
N LYS A 149 -11.02 5.46 7.91
CA LYS A 149 -11.40 6.88 7.84
C LYS A 149 -10.32 7.82 8.40
N GLU A 150 -9.58 7.39 9.42
CA GLU A 150 -8.45 8.15 9.95
C GLU A 150 -7.29 8.18 8.93
N ALA A 151 -6.99 7.04 8.29
CA ALA A 151 -5.96 6.94 7.26
C ALA A 151 -6.33 7.73 6.00
N ASP A 152 -7.59 7.69 5.57
CA ASP A 152 -8.08 8.50 4.45
C ASP A 152 -7.88 9.99 4.73
N ARG A 153 -8.32 10.46 5.89
CA ARG A 153 -8.22 11.89 6.25
C ARG A 153 -6.77 12.36 6.36
N VAL A 154 -5.90 11.58 7.00
CA VAL A 154 -4.49 11.94 7.17
C VAL A 154 -3.74 11.79 5.85
N GLY A 155 -3.99 10.71 5.10
CA GLY A 155 -3.42 10.48 3.78
C GLY A 155 -3.82 11.55 2.78
N PHE A 156 -5.09 11.98 2.78
CA PHE A 156 -5.57 13.08 1.95
C PHE A 156 -4.80 14.39 2.22
N ILE A 157 -4.62 14.76 3.48
CA ILE A 157 -3.86 15.95 3.85
C ILE A 157 -2.42 15.85 3.38
N ASN A 158 -1.79 14.68 3.54
CA ASN A 158 -0.42 14.44 3.07
C ASN A 158 -0.32 14.57 1.54
N LEU A 159 -1.27 13.99 0.81
CA LEU A 159 -1.34 14.03 -0.64
C LEU A 159 -1.43 15.48 -1.17
N VAL A 160 -2.36 16.26 -0.63
CA VAL A 160 -2.59 17.66 -1.03
C VAL A 160 -1.37 18.53 -0.69
N ASN A 161 -0.78 18.36 0.51
CA ASN A 161 0.42 19.09 0.91
C ASN A 161 1.64 18.74 0.04
N ALA A 162 1.70 17.52 -0.49
CA ALA A 162 2.72 17.11 -1.45
C ALA A 162 2.49 17.66 -2.88
N GLY A 163 1.43 18.44 -3.07
CA GLY A 163 1.10 19.16 -4.31
C GLY A 163 0.30 18.34 -5.32
N TYR A 164 -0.31 17.24 -4.92
CA TYR A 164 -1.18 16.45 -5.81
C TYR A 164 -2.60 17.01 -5.87
N ASN A 165 -3.29 16.66 -6.98
CA ASN A 165 -4.69 16.99 -7.16
C ASN A 165 -5.53 16.39 -6.02
N PRO A 166 -6.37 17.19 -5.34
CA PRO A 166 -7.19 16.72 -4.22
C PRO A 166 -8.20 15.65 -4.61
N ASN A 167 -8.64 15.59 -5.89
CA ASN A 167 -9.56 14.55 -6.35
C ASN A 167 -8.91 13.17 -6.53
N SER A 168 -7.57 13.09 -6.61
CA SER A 168 -6.85 11.84 -6.93
C SER A 168 -7.19 10.67 -6.00
N MET A 169 -7.45 10.94 -4.71
CA MET A 169 -7.84 9.88 -3.77
C MET A 169 -9.26 9.37 -4.05
N GLY A 170 -10.20 10.26 -4.31
CA GLY A 170 -11.58 9.91 -4.68
C GLY A 170 -11.63 9.13 -5.98
N GLU A 171 -10.92 9.59 -7.00
CA GLU A 171 -10.79 8.93 -8.31
C GLU A 171 -10.20 7.53 -8.18
N MET A 172 -9.14 7.36 -7.37
CA MET A 172 -8.56 6.04 -7.12
C MET A 172 -9.55 5.10 -6.41
N PHE A 173 -10.34 5.61 -5.49
CA PHE A 173 -11.39 4.82 -4.85
C PHE A 173 -12.50 4.42 -5.83
N GLU A 174 -12.89 5.29 -6.76
CA GLU A 174 -13.83 4.92 -7.83
C GLU A 174 -13.24 3.84 -8.73
N ASN A 175 -11.99 3.99 -9.15
CA ASN A 175 -11.28 2.99 -9.94
C ASN A 175 -11.25 1.62 -9.21
N MET A 176 -10.88 1.58 -7.94
CA MET A 176 -10.92 0.36 -7.13
C MET A 176 -12.33 -0.24 -7.03
N ASN A 177 -13.36 0.61 -6.92
CA ASN A 177 -14.75 0.16 -6.86
C ASN A 177 -15.21 -0.46 -8.19
N ASP A 178 -14.78 0.11 -9.30
CA ASP A 178 -15.09 -0.41 -10.63
C ASP A 178 -14.35 -1.72 -10.91
N LEU A 179 -13.08 -1.82 -10.54
CA LEU A 179 -12.33 -3.08 -10.57
C LEU A 179 -13.03 -4.16 -9.74
N ARG A 180 -13.51 -3.82 -8.54
CA ARG A 180 -14.28 -4.75 -7.70
C ARG A 180 -15.55 -5.24 -8.41
N ARG A 181 -16.26 -4.37 -9.12
CA ARG A 181 -17.48 -4.72 -9.86
C ARG A 181 -17.21 -5.62 -11.04
N LEU A 182 -16.06 -5.44 -11.70
CA LEU A 182 -15.63 -6.23 -12.86
C LEU A 182 -15.05 -7.60 -12.47
N SER A 183 -14.43 -7.69 -11.29
CA SER A 183 -13.75 -8.91 -10.81
C SER A 183 -14.70 -9.98 -10.25
N GLY A 184 -16.00 -9.73 -10.19
CA GLY A 184 -16.98 -10.67 -9.64
C GLY A 184 -16.79 -10.95 -8.15
N ASP A 185 -16.56 -12.23 -7.79
CA ASP A 185 -16.45 -12.63 -6.38
C ASP A 185 -15.10 -12.32 -5.71
N LEU A 186 -14.08 -11.95 -6.48
CA LEU A 186 -12.72 -11.68 -5.99
C LEU A 186 -12.40 -10.18 -6.09
N PRO A 187 -12.58 -9.40 -5.01
CA PRO A 187 -12.21 -7.99 -5.02
C PRO A 187 -10.69 -7.82 -5.16
N PRO A 188 -10.22 -6.64 -5.62
CA PRO A 188 -8.81 -6.28 -5.56
C PRO A 188 -8.20 -6.57 -4.18
N GLU A 189 -6.98 -7.08 -4.15
CA GLU A 189 -6.34 -7.57 -2.92
C GLU A 189 -6.27 -6.47 -1.83
N PHE A 190 -5.98 -5.24 -2.23
CA PHE A 190 -6.01 -4.07 -1.36
C PHE A 190 -7.33 -3.94 -0.57
N LEU A 191 -8.47 -4.20 -1.20
CA LEU A 191 -9.78 -4.10 -0.56
C LEU A 191 -10.09 -5.21 0.45
N LEU A 192 -9.28 -6.26 0.49
CA LEU A 192 -9.39 -7.31 1.52
C LEU A 192 -8.94 -6.81 2.89
N THR A 193 -7.89 -5.99 2.91
CA THR A 193 -7.35 -5.38 4.14
C THR A 193 -7.94 -3.99 4.40
N HIS A 194 -8.24 -3.23 3.34
CA HIS A 194 -8.77 -1.86 3.36
C HIS A 194 -10.17 -1.79 2.74
N PRO A 195 -11.22 -2.25 3.45
CA PRO A 195 -12.57 -2.31 2.88
C PRO A 195 -13.08 -0.94 2.45
N LEU A 196 -13.41 -0.84 1.17
CA LEU A 196 -13.97 0.37 0.58
C LEU A 196 -15.48 0.40 0.75
N SER A 197 -16.00 1.54 1.19
CA SER A 197 -17.43 1.82 1.27
C SER A 197 -17.78 3.06 0.45
N SER A 198 -19.05 3.17 0.03
CA SER A 198 -19.53 4.38 -0.67
C SER A 198 -19.31 5.64 0.16
N SER A 199 -19.36 5.54 1.50
CA SER A 199 -19.08 6.70 2.34
C SER A 199 -17.62 7.16 2.26
N ARG A 200 -16.62 6.26 2.10
CA ARG A 200 -15.22 6.63 1.95
C ARG A 200 -14.99 7.39 0.63
N ILE A 201 -15.63 6.91 -0.45
CA ILE A 201 -15.57 7.58 -1.76
C ILE A 201 -16.14 8.99 -1.65
N SER A 202 -17.37 9.14 -1.10
CA SER A 202 -18.00 10.44 -0.93
C SER A 202 -17.22 11.35 0.02
N ASP A 203 -16.68 10.82 1.12
CA ASP A 203 -15.88 11.58 2.09
C ASP A 203 -14.60 12.13 1.42
N ALA A 204 -13.97 11.38 0.50
CA ALA A 204 -12.78 11.81 -0.24
C ALA A 204 -13.09 12.99 -1.20
N PHE A 205 -14.16 12.89 -2.00
CA PHE A 205 -14.57 13.98 -2.88
C PHE A 205 -15.04 15.21 -2.10
N ASN A 206 -15.81 15.05 -1.03
CA ASN A 206 -16.24 16.16 -0.18
C ASN A 206 -15.03 16.88 0.45
N ALA A 207 -13.97 16.15 0.80
CA ALA A 207 -12.75 16.75 1.32
C ALA A 207 -12.02 17.58 0.24
N ALA A 208 -12.14 17.19 -1.02
CA ALA A 208 -11.54 17.89 -2.17
C ALA A 208 -12.32 19.14 -2.59
N GLU A 209 -13.64 19.20 -2.36
CA GLU A 209 -14.58 20.20 -2.94
C GLU A 209 -14.15 21.65 -2.74
N ASN A 210 -13.49 21.97 -1.63
CA ASN A 210 -13.10 23.36 -1.30
C ASN A 210 -11.61 23.62 -1.48
N ILE A 211 -10.87 22.72 -2.15
CA ILE A 211 -9.44 22.86 -2.40
C ILE A 211 -9.22 23.13 -3.89
N SER A 212 -8.43 24.17 -4.20
CA SER A 212 -8.10 24.48 -5.59
C SER A 212 -7.26 23.40 -6.22
N GLU A 213 -7.62 23.03 -7.45
CA GLU A 213 -6.81 22.13 -8.29
C GLU A 213 -5.72 22.87 -9.07
N GLU A 214 -5.74 24.21 -9.08
CA GLU A 214 -4.82 25.01 -9.85
C GLU A 214 -3.37 24.81 -9.38
N GLY A 215 -2.48 24.44 -10.32
CA GLY A 215 -1.06 24.20 -10.04
C GLY A 215 -0.76 22.85 -9.40
N THR A 216 -1.76 21.98 -9.22
CA THR A 216 -1.53 20.64 -8.65
C THR A 216 -1.01 19.65 -9.68
N LYS A 217 -0.28 18.63 -9.20
CA LYS A 217 0.14 17.49 -10.00
C LYS A 217 -0.98 16.44 -10.05
N GLN A 218 -1.33 16.01 -11.23
CA GLN A 218 -2.22 14.86 -11.43
C GLN A 218 -1.49 13.77 -12.19
N ASP A 219 -0.75 14.14 -13.22
CA ASP A 219 -0.02 13.23 -14.09
C ASP A 219 1.42 13.68 -14.25
N SER A 220 2.31 12.73 -14.54
CA SER A 220 3.70 13.00 -14.91
C SER A 220 4.13 12.07 -16.05
N LEU A 221 4.96 12.60 -16.94
CA LEU A 221 5.59 11.78 -17.98
C LEU A 221 6.41 10.64 -17.36
N GLU A 222 7.03 10.91 -16.21
CA GLU A 222 7.84 9.92 -15.51
C GLU A 222 7.00 8.74 -15.03
N PHE A 223 5.81 9.01 -14.45
CA PHE A 223 4.87 7.95 -14.07
C PHE A 223 4.44 7.10 -15.28
N SER A 224 4.07 7.76 -16.37
CA SER A 224 3.66 7.07 -17.60
C SER A 224 4.76 6.18 -18.17
N LEU A 225 6.03 6.63 -18.10
CA LEU A 225 7.19 5.84 -18.52
C LEU A 225 7.43 4.65 -17.58
N MET A 226 7.29 4.82 -16.27
CA MET A 226 7.44 3.74 -15.30
C MET A 226 6.33 2.69 -15.45
N LYS A 227 5.09 3.13 -15.70
CA LYS A 227 3.96 2.24 -15.99
C LYS A 227 4.23 1.43 -17.25
N ALA A 228 4.59 2.07 -18.37
CA ALA A 228 4.93 1.38 -19.61
C ALA A 228 6.13 0.43 -19.47
N ARG A 229 7.12 0.80 -18.66
CA ARG A 229 8.27 -0.04 -18.35
C ARG A 229 7.86 -1.32 -17.62
N LEU A 230 6.93 -1.22 -16.69
CA LEU A 230 6.41 -2.37 -15.97
C LEU A 230 5.59 -3.31 -16.86
N GLU A 231 4.86 -2.78 -17.86
CA GLU A 231 4.10 -3.59 -18.83
C GLU A 231 5.00 -4.49 -19.69
N ILE A 232 6.29 -4.14 -19.81
CA ILE A 232 7.28 -4.88 -20.61
C ILE A 232 8.10 -5.84 -19.73
N TYR A 233 8.11 -5.60 -18.40
CA TYR A 233 8.90 -6.38 -17.44
C TYR A 233 8.30 -7.77 -17.24
#